data_ec14bd4949b86270c2d2681fec3fcc39
#
_entry.id   ec14bd4949b86270c2d2681fec3fcc39
#
_cell.length_a   1.000
_cell.length_b   1.000
_cell.length_c   1.000
_cell.angle_alpha   90.00
_cell.angle_beta   90.00
_cell.angle_gamma   90.00
#
_symmetry.space_group_name_H-M   'P 1'
#
loop_
_entity.id
_entity.type
_entity.pdbx_description
1 polymer ?
#
loop_
_entity_poly.entity_id
_entity_poly.type
_entity_poly.pdbx_seq_one_letter_code
_entity_poly.pdbx_strand_id
1 'polypeptide(L)'
;MPKAIDMHVHPPAPPGVPRTHVQEATRAYFRAPPPPKDVEEMAQYYAEQDVIGLVLASDWEDHVEEPRISNDYVAEIVRRYPKQFIGFCSVDPWRGRKAIDEVRRSIEELGLRGVKFHPSLQEFYPDDRRFYPLWEAIAKLGVPVLFHSGMTGFGAGLPGGGGVKFKYCRPIPHIDDVAADFPELTIIMAHPAYPWVDEQIAVLLHKPNVYMDLSGYSPKYIPSQLIQYANTL
;
A
#
# COMPACT_ATOMS: atom_id res chain seq x y z
N MET A 1 -13.38 7.33 20.25
CA MET A 1 -13.04 7.08 18.82
C MET A 1 -11.61 7.56 18.63
N PRO A 2 -10.77 6.88 17.83
CA PRO A 2 -9.42 7.34 17.56
C PRO A 2 -9.43 8.71 16.88
N LYS A 3 -8.38 9.49 17.07
CA LYS A 3 -8.24 10.82 16.44
C LYS A 3 -8.09 10.74 14.93
N ALA A 4 -7.45 9.66 14.44
CA ALA A 4 -7.17 9.45 13.04
C ALA A 4 -6.90 7.97 12.75
N ILE A 5 -6.88 7.63 11.46
CA ILE A 5 -6.39 6.35 10.95
C ILE A 5 -5.19 6.67 10.04
N ASP A 6 -4.03 6.09 10.37
CA ASP A 6 -2.87 6.09 9.48
C ASP A 6 -3.03 4.95 8.48
N MET A 7 -3.31 5.28 7.24
CA MET A 7 -3.66 4.31 6.19
C MET A 7 -2.45 3.58 5.58
N HIS A 8 -1.20 3.82 6.07
CA HIS A 8 -0.04 3.28 5.38
C HIS A 8 1.14 2.98 6.32
N VAL A 9 1.06 1.87 7.03
CA VAL A 9 2.07 1.49 8.02
C VAL A 9 2.84 0.25 7.56
N HIS A 10 4.14 0.41 7.35
CA HIS A 10 5.04 -0.73 7.16
C HIS A 10 5.55 -1.19 8.53
N PRO A 11 5.27 -2.43 8.94
CA PRO A 11 5.73 -2.91 10.24
C PRO A 11 7.25 -3.10 10.27
N PRO A 12 7.87 -3.11 11.45
CA PRO A 12 9.22 -3.63 11.60
C PRO A 12 9.34 -5.03 10.99
N ALA A 13 10.50 -5.32 10.39
CA ALA A 13 10.76 -6.65 9.84
C ALA A 13 10.59 -7.74 10.93
N PRO A 14 10.17 -8.95 10.55
CA PRO A 14 10.13 -10.09 11.49
C PRO A 14 11.49 -10.30 12.18
N PRO A 15 11.50 -10.79 13.41
CA PRO A 15 12.75 -11.08 14.12
C PRO A 15 13.69 -11.95 13.28
N GLY A 16 14.98 -11.57 13.22
CA GLY A 16 15.99 -12.29 12.45
C GLY A 16 16.09 -11.92 10.96
N VAL A 17 15.18 -11.11 10.45
CA VAL A 17 15.26 -10.60 9.07
C VAL A 17 16.06 -9.28 9.06
N PRO A 18 17.26 -9.25 8.46
CA PRO A 18 18.08 -8.04 8.39
C PRO A 18 17.46 -7.05 7.39
N ARG A 19 17.81 -5.78 7.56
CA ARG A 19 17.51 -4.77 6.53
C ARG A 19 18.33 -5.02 5.29
N THR A 20 17.73 -4.76 4.15
CA THR A 20 18.42 -4.82 2.87
C THR A 20 19.23 -3.55 2.61
N HIS A 21 20.18 -3.64 1.69
CA HIS A 21 20.96 -2.47 1.27
C HIS A 21 20.07 -1.39 0.62
N VAL A 22 18.96 -1.80 -0.03
CA VAL A 22 18.01 -0.87 -0.64
C VAL A 22 17.27 -0.07 0.44
N GLN A 23 16.81 -0.74 1.49
CA GLN A 23 16.15 -0.08 2.63
C GLN A 23 17.11 0.92 3.32
N GLU A 24 18.37 0.54 3.51
CA GLU A 24 19.38 1.40 4.11
C GLU A 24 19.70 2.61 3.22
N ALA A 25 19.89 2.40 1.92
CA ALA A 25 20.17 3.46 0.95
C ALA A 25 18.99 4.45 0.84
N THR A 26 17.77 3.94 0.71
CA THR A 26 16.54 4.74 0.65
C THR A 26 16.39 5.61 1.91
N ARG A 27 16.62 5.00 3.07
CA ARG A 27 16.55 5.70 4.34
C ARG A 27 17.58 6.79 4.48
N ALA A 28 18.83 6.52 4.10
CA ALA A 28 19.93 7.49 4.10
C ALA A 28 19.63 8.66 3.14
N TYR A 29 19.13 8.37 1.95
CA TYR A 29 18.74 9.36 0.94
C TYR A 29 17.71 10.36 1.45
N PHE A 30 16.64 9.86 2.06
CA PHE A 30 15.57 10.70 2.62
C PHE A 30 15.88 11.23 4.03
N ARG A 31 17.00 10.88 4.63
CA ARG A 31 17.35 11.23 6.02
C ARG A 31 16.23 10.84 6.99
N ALA A 32 15.59 9.68 6.73
CA ALA A 32 14.47 9.22 7.51
C ALA A 32 14.90 8.86 8.95
N PRO A 33 14.06 9.17 9.95
CA PRO A 33 14.36 8.78 11.34
C PRO A 33 14.43 7.24 11.48
N PRO A 34 15.04 6.75 12.57
CA PRO A 34 15.00 5.33 12.86
C PRO A 34 13.53 4.86 12.95
N PRO A 35 13.17 3.75 12.29
CA PRO A 35 11.87 3.14 12.52
C PRO A 35 11.81 2.54 13.94
N PRO A 36 10.62 2.21 14.44
CA PRO A 36 10.46 1.45 15.66
C PRO A 36 11.36 0.19 15.64
N LYS A 37 11.94 -0.15 16.77
CA LYS A 37 12.84 -1.32 16.87
C LYS A 37 12.10 -2.64 16.72
N ASP A 38 10.83 -2.66 17.19
CA ASP A 38 9.95 -3.82 17.17
C ASP A 38 8.47 -3.39 17.12
N VAL A 39 7.59 -4.37 17.01
CA VAL A 39 6.13 -4.16 16.95
C VAL A 39 5.57 -3.60 18.25
N GLU A 40 6.17 -3.92 19.39
CA GLU A 40 5.71 -3.42 20.70
C GLU A 40 5.93 -1.92 20.83
N GLU A 41 7.13 -1.43 20.48
CA GLU A 41 7.40 0.01 20.42
C GLU A 41 6.49 0.74 19.43
N MET A 42 6.24 0.13 18.26
CA MET A 42 5.28 0.66 17.29
C MET A 42 3.87 0.74 17.88
N ALA A 43 3.39 -0.30 18.54
CA ALA A 43 2.05 -0.33 19.13
C ALA A 43 1.89 0.69 20.27
N GLN A 44 2.92 0.85 21.09
CA GLN A 44 2.95 1.88 22.13
C GLN A 44 2.84 3.28 21.53
N TYR A 45 3.62 3.57 20.48
CA TYR A 45 3.56 4.87 19.78
C TYR A 45 2.14 5.17 19.27
N TYR A 46 1.50 4.21 18.59
CA TYR A 46 0.13 4.41 18.09
C TYR A 46 -0.90 4.59 19.22
N ALA A 47 -0.73 3.87 20.33
CA ALA A 47 -1.58 4.02 21.50
C ALA A 47 -1.45 5.44 22.14
N GLU A 48 -0.22 5.94 22.27
CA GLU A 48 0.05 7.28 22.83
C GLU A 48 -0.51 8.41 21.93
N GLN A 49 -0.51 8.21 20.62
CA GLN A 49 -1.07 9.18 19.67
C GLN A 49 -2.60 9.12 19.55
N ASP A 50 -3.26 8.09 20.09
CA ASP A 50 -4.69 7.79 19.87
C ASP A 50 -5.04 7.67 18.39
N VAL A 51 -4.18 6.96 17.62
CA VAL A 51 -4.30 6.70 16.18
C VAL A 51 -4.36 5.20 15.94
N ILE A 52 -5.15 4.78 14.96
CA ILE A 52 -5.13 3.39 14.46
C ILE A 52 -4.22 3.34 13.23
N GLY A 53 -3.30 2.38 13.19
CA GLY A 53 -2.45 2.13 12.02
C GLY A 53 -2.99 1.01 11.15
N LEU A 54 -3.01 1.22 9.82
CA LEU A 54 -3.26 0.18 8.84
C LEU A 54 -1.93 -0.48 8.47
N VAL A 55 -1.67 -1.66 9.03
CA VAL A 55 -0.42 -2.40 8.82
C VAL A 55 -0.50 -3.19 7.52
N LEU A 56 0.53 -3.05 6.69
CA LEU A 56 0.58 -3.62 5.35
C LEU A 56 1.54 -4.81 5.27
N ALA A 57 1.06 -5.92 4.73
CA ALA A 57 1.91 -6.99 4.21
C ALA A 57 2.58 -6.57 2.90
N SER A 58 3.61 -7.32 2.48
CA SER A 58 4.28 -7.12 1.21
C SER A 58 4.68 -8.45 0.57
N ASP A 59 4.40 -8.58 -0.74
CA ASP A 59 4.71 -9.78 -1.51
C ASP A 59 5.24 -9.38 -2.90
N TRP A 60 6.53 -9.02 -2.95
CA TRP A 60 7.26 -8.65 -4.16
C TRP A 60 8.67 -9.26 -4.22
N GLU A 61 8.95 -10.26 -3.36
CA GLU A 61 10.26 -10.91 -3.25
C GLU A 61 10.73 -11.61 -4.54
N ASP A 62 9.79 -12.01 -5.41
CA ASP A 62 10.11 -12.61 -6.70
C ASP A 62 10.57 -11.58 -7.76
N HIS A 63 10.44 -10.27 -7.49
CA HIS A 63 10.73 -9.18 -8.42
C HIS A 63 11.86 -8.27 -7.96
N VAL A 64 12.03 -8.10 -6.66
CA VAL A 64 13.05 -7.27 -6.05
C VAL A 64 13.68 -7.98 -4.85
N GLU A 65 14.95 -7.67 -4.57
CA GLU A 65 15.70 -8.29 -3.46
C GLU A 65 15.24 -7.76 -2.09
N GLU A 66 13.95 -7.95 -1.78
CA GLU A 66 13.36 -7.55 -0.51
C GLU A 66 12.59 -8.72 0.13
N PRO A 67 12.86 -9.03 1.39
CA PRO A 67 12.13 -10.08 2.09
C PRO A 67 10.63 -9.73 2.18
N ARG A 68 9.81 -10.73 1.99
CA ARG A 68 8.36 -10.60 2.14
C ARG A 68 7.98 -10.31 3.61
N ILE A 69 7.04 -9.40 3.80
CA ILE A 69 6.26 -9.28 5.04
C ILE A 69 5.00 -10.13 4.88
N SER A 70 4.98 -11.30 5.50
CA SER A 70 3.90 -12.28 5.26
C SER A 70 2.55 -11.81 5.83
N ASN A 71 1.46 -12.32 5.23
CA ASN A 71 0.11 -12.08 5.71
C ASN A 71 -0.11 -12.62 7.12
N ASP A 72 0.49 -13.77 7.44
CA ASP A 72 0.44 -14.36 8.78
C ASP A 72 1.10 -13.46 9.84
N TYR A 73 2.24 -12.83 9.51
CA TYR A 73 2.92 -11.89 10.41
C TYR A 73 2.07 -10.65 10.67
N VAL A 74 1.45 -10.08 9.63
CA VAL A 74 0.52 -8.95 9.82
C VAL A 74 -0.70 -9.36 10.64
N ALA A 75 -1.25 -10.54 10.40
CA ALA A 75 -2.37 -11.06 11.19
C ALA A 75 -1.99 -11.27 12.66
N GLU A 76 -0.77 -11.72 12.93
CA GLU A 76 -0.25 -11.83 14.31
C GLU A 76 -0.16 -10.47 14.99
N ILE A 77 0.37 -9.44 14.31
CA ILE A 77 0.43 -8.07 14.82
C ILE A 77 -0.97 -7.56 15.19
N VAL A 78 -1.93 -7.70 14.30
CA VAL A 78 -3.32 -7.26 14.53
C VAL A 78 -3.97 -8.01 15.69
N ARG A 79 -3.78 -9.33 15.77
CA ARG A 79 -4.30 -10.14 16.86
C ARG A 79 -3.69 -9.75 18.22
N ARG A 80 -2.40 -9.39 18.24
CA ARG A 80 -1.68 -8.97 19.45
C ARG A 80 -2.06 -7.56 19.89
N TYR A 81 -2.36 -6.67 18.94
CA TYR A 81 -2.67 -5.26 19.19
C TYR A 81 -3.94 -4.78 18.46
N PRO A 82 -5.12 -5.39 18.76
CA PRO A 82 -6.34 -5.16 17.99
C PRO A 82 -6.96 -3.77 18.15
N LYS A 83 -6.52 -3.01 19.15
CA LYS A 83 -6.96 -1.62 19.35
C LYS A 83 -6.12 -0.60 18.59
N GLN A 84 -4.90 -0.98 18.22
CA GLN A 84 -3.93 -0.11 17.54
C GLN A 84 -3.88 -0.37 16.03
N PHE A 85 -4.17 -1.60 15.58
CA PHE A 85 -3.90 -1.98 14.20
C PHE A 85 -5.06 -2.66 13.49
N ILE A 86 -5.17 -2.34 12.19
CA ILE A 86 -5.92 -3.06 11.18
C ILE A 86 -4.88 -3.62 10.20
N GLY A 87 -5.12 -4.77 9.57
CA GLY A 87 -4.15 -5.36 8.64
C GLY A 87 -4.70 -5.51 7.23
N PHE A 88 -3.86 -5.23 6.24
CA PHE A 88 -4.08 -5.58 4.84
C PHE A 88 -3.08 -6.67 4.42
N CYS A 89 -3.56 -7.65 3.67
CA CYS A 89 -2.72 -8.65 3.05
C CYS A 89 -2.04 -8.11 1.79
N SER A 90 -1.07 -8.85 1.30
CA SER A 90 -0.46 -8.64 -0.01
C SER A 90 -0.21 -9.98 -0.68
N VAL A 91 -0.35 -10.02 -1.99
CA VAL A 91 -0.04 -11.19 -2.82
C VAL A 91 0.66 -10.74 -4.10
N ASP A 92 1.50 -11.59 -4.65
CA ASP A 92 2.03 -11.37 -6.00
C ASP A 92 0.95 -11.75 -7.04
N PRO A 93 0.45 -10.79 -7.85
CA PRO A 93 -0.62 -11.05 -8.83
C PRO A 93 -0.22 -12.05 -9.90
N TRP A 94 1.07 -12.21 -10.18
CA TRP A 94 1.58 -13.16 -11.15
C TRP A 94 1.38 -14.64 -10.75
N ARG A 95 1.09 -14.91 -9.48
CA ARG A 95 0.80 -16.25 -8.97
C ARG A 95 -0.62 -16.74 -9.33
N GLY A 96 -1.43 -15.90 -10.01
CA GLY A 96 -2.72 -16.27 -10.56
C GLY A 96 -3.68 -16.88 -9.53
N ARG A 97 -4.11 -18.13 -9.71
CA ARG A 97 -5.04 -18.80 -8.79
C ARG A 97 -4.53 -18.85 -7.35
N LYS A 98 -3.22 -19.06 -7.15
CA LYS A 98 -2.64 -19.07 -5.79
C LYS A 98 -2.76 -17.73 -5.10
N ALA A 99 -2.65 -16.61 -5.84
CA ALA A 99 -2.88 -15.28 -5.29
C ALA A 99 -4.33 -15.11 -4.82
N ILE A 100 -5.30 -15.58 -5.61
CA ILE A 100 -6.73 -15.54 -5.25
C ILE A 100 -7.00 -16.37 -3.99
N ASP A 101 -6.47 -17.58 -3.93
CA ASP A 101 -6.68 -18.47 -2.79
C ASP A 101 -6.04 -17.90 -1.51
N GLU A 102 -4.86 -17.26 -1.62
CA GLU A 102 -4.19 -16.60 -0.50
C GLU A 102 -4.93 -15.33 -0.04
N VAL A 103 -5.51 -14.54 -0.96
CA VAL A 103 -6.37 -13.41 -0.57
C VAL A 103 -7.58 -13.91 0.21
N ARG A 104 -8.26 -14.96 -0.26
CA ARG A 104 -9.40 -15.54 0.47
C ARG A 104 -9.01 -15.99 1.87
N ARG A 105 -7.94 -16.77 1.98
CA ARG A 105 -7.42 -17.21 3.29
C ARG A 105 -7.13 -16.01 4.20
N SER A 106 -6.49 -14.98 3.67
CA SER A 106 -6.11 -13.79 4.43
C SER A 106 -7.33 -13.03 4.97
N ILE A 107 -8.40 -12.94 4.21
CA ILE A 107 -9.63 -12.23 4.62
C ILE A 107 -10.49 -13.12 5.52
N GLU A 108 -10.77 -14.36 5.11
CA GLU A 108 -11.74 -15.24 5.77
C GLU A 108 -11.19 -15.92 7.03
N GLU A 109 -9.90 -16.33 7.02
CA GLU A 109 -9.29 -17.08 8.12
C GLU A 109 -8.38 -16.20 9.00
N LEU A 110 -7.57 -15.31 8.40
CA LEU A 110 -6.65 -14.45 9.14
C LEU A 110 -7.31 -13.15 9.63
N GLY A 111 -8.48 -12.78 9.10
CA GLY A 111 -9.25 -11.60 9.51
C GLY A 111 -8.67 -10.28 9.03
N LEU A 112 -7.82 -10.28 8.00
CA LEU A 112 -7.31 -9.06 7.36
C LEU A 112 -8.44 -8.35 6.60
N ARG A 113 -8.32 -7.04 6.37
CA ARG A 113 -9.44 -6.17 5.97
C ARG A 113 -9.27 -5.52 4.59
N GLY A 114 -8.29 -5.92 3.82
CA GLY A 114 -8.04 -5.41 2.48
C GLY A 114 -6.76 -5.98 1.90
N VAL A 115 -6.43 -5.54 0.69
CA VAL A 115 -5.29 -6.07 -0.08
C VAL A 115 -4.39 -4.93 -0.56
N LYS A 116 -3.09 -5.04 -0.34
CA LYS A 116 -2.07 -4.09 -0.80
C LYS A 116 -1.34 -4.62 -2.02
N PHE A 117 -1.19 -3.75 -3.03
CA PHE A 117 -0.30 -3.97 -4.18
C PHE A 117 0.69 -2.82 -4.35
N HIS A 118 1.85 -3.15 -4.89
CA HIS A 118 2.85 -2.17 -5.32
C HIS A 118 3.24 -2.42 -6.77
N PRO A 119 2.47 -1.89 -7.75
CA PRO A 119 2.64 -2.25 -9.16
C PRO A 119 4.06 -2.08 -9.70
N SER A 120 4.81 -1.05 -9.25
CA SER A 120 6.20 -0.86 -9.69
C SER A 120 7.19 -1.88 -9.12
N LEU A 121 6.93 -2.46 -7.94
CA LEU A 121 7.78 -3.49 -7.35
C LEU A 121 7.37 -4.89 -7.79
N GLN A 122 6.11 -5.08 -8.15
CA GLN A 122 5.55 -6.34 -8.66
C GLN A 122 5.51 -6.39 -10.19
N GLU A 123 5.99 -5.32 -10.86
CA GLU A 123 6.15 -5.18 -12.32
C GLU A 123 4.89 -5.51 -13.14
N PHE A 124 3.71 -5.02 -12.73
CA PHE A 124 2.45 -5.26 -13.43
C PHE A 124 1.64 -3.98 -13.64
N TYR A 125 0.80 -3.98 -14.67
CA TYR A 125 -0.22 -2.96 -14.89
C TYR A 125 -1.56 -3.43 -14.29
N PRO A 126 -2.20 -2.67 -13.39
CA PRO A 126 -3.48 -3.05 -12.79
C PRO A 126 -4.60 -3.35 -13.79
N ASP A 127 -4.63 -2.66 -14.94
CA ASP A 127 -5.60 -2.82 -16.03
C ASP A 127 -5.28 -3.98 -16.99
N ASP A 128 -4.21 -4.74 -16.78
CA ASP A 128 -3.94 -5.94 -17.56
C ASP A 128 -5.00 -7.01 -17.23
N ARG A 129 -5.72 -7.44 -18.26
CA ARG A 129 -6.84 -8.40 -18.16
C ARG A 129 -6.48 -9.73 -17.50
N ARG A 130 -5.20 -10.10 -17.46
CA ARG A 130 -4.72 -11.29 -16.76
C ARG A 130 -5.00 -11.24 -15.25
N PHE A 131 -5.06 -10.04 -14.67
CA PHE A 131 -5.27 -9.85 -13.24
C PHE A 131 -6.74 -9.61 -12.86
N TYR A 132 -7.64 -9.44 -13.82
CA TYR A 132 -9.06 -9.20 -13.59
C TYR A 132 -9.75 -10.29 -12.74
N PRO A 133 -9.42 -11.59 -12.88
CA PRO A 133 -9.97 -12.60 -11.95
C PRO A 133 -9.60 -12.37 -10.48
N LEU A 134 -8.45 -11.70 -10.21
CA LEU A 134 -8.05 -11.32 -8.85
C LEU A 134 -8.88 -10.15 -8.35
N TRP A 135 -9.10 -9.12 -9.19
CA TRP A 135 -9.96 -7.98 -8.85
C TRP A 135 -11.40 -8.41 -8.58
N GLU A 136 -11.94 -9.29 -9.42
CA GLU A 136 -13.26 -9.89 -9.22
C GLU A 136 -13.36 -10.65 -7.89
N ALA A 137 -12.33 -11.40 -7.51
CA ALA A 137 -12.31 -12.12 -6.25
C ALA A 137 -12.27 -11.18 -5.04
N ILE A 138 -11.47 -10.10 -5.10
CA ILE A 138 -11.38 -9.08 -4.05
C ILE A 138 -12.70 -8.33 -3.91
N ALA A 139 -13.32 -7.92 -5.02
CA ALA A 139 -14.63 -7.27 -5.03
C ALA A 139 -15.71 -8.14 -4.37
N LYS A 140 -15.76 -9.44 -4.71
CA LYS A 140 -16.68 -10.41 -4.10
C LYS A 140 -16.49 -10.59 -2.58
N LEU A 141 -15.29 -10.40 -2.09
CA LEU A 141 -14.99 -10.42 -0.66
C LEU A 141 -15.42 -9.12 0.05
N GLY A 142 -15.77 -8.08 -0.69
CA GLY A 142 -16.22 -6.79 -0.17
C GLY A 142 -15.15 -6.02 0.59
N VAL A 143 -13.88 -6.23 0.27
CA VAL A 143 -12.75 -5.55 0.90
C VAL A 143 -12.05 -4.59 -0.08
N PRO A 144 -11.46 -3.48 0.40
CA PRO A 144 -10.76 -2.54 -0.44
C PRO A 144 -9.43 -3.09 -0.94
N VAL A 145 -8.99 -2.56 -2.09
CA VAL A 145 -7.65 -2.72 -2.60
C VAL A 145 -6.88 -1.41 -2.51
N LEU A 146 -5.65 -1.45 -2.03
CA LEU A 146 -4.76 -0.31 -1.93
C LEU A 146 -3.61 -0.48 -2.92
N PHE A 147 -3.58 0.35 -3.96
CA PHE A 147 -2.49 0.41 -4.93
C PHE A 147 -1.51 1.52 -4.60
N HIS A 148 -0.22 1.21 -4.61
CA HIS A 148 0.80 2.26 -4.64
C HIS A 148 0.62 3.08 -5.93
N SER A 149 0.65 4.42 -5.82
CA SER A 149 0.44 5.34 -6.94
C SER A 149 1.57 6.36 -7.03
N GLY A 150 1.99 6.65 -8.26
CA GLY A 150 3.07 7.61 -8.51
C GLY A 150 4.47 7.10 -8.15
N MET A 151 5.33 8.06 -7.81
CA MET A 151 6.72 7.81 -7.44
C MET A 151 6.80 7.02 -6.12
N THR A 152 7.71 6.05 -6.07
CA THR A 152 8.06 5.37 -4.82
C THR A 152 9.39 5.85 -4.28
N GLY A 153 9.54 5.80 -2.95
CA GLY A 153 10.81 6.01 -2.28
C GLY A 153 11.77 4.81 -2.40
N PHE A 154 11.24 3.63 -2.71
CA PHE A 154 12.06 2.43 -2.86
C PHE A 154 13.09 2.59 -3.99
N GLY A 155 14.35 2.29 -3.68
CA GLY A 155 15.46 2.44 -4.64
C GLY A 155 15.98 3.88 -4.82
N ALA A 156 15.36 4.88 -4.20
CA ALA A 156 15.83 6.26 -4.26
C ALA A 156 17.28 6.37 -3.72
N GLY A 157 18.12 7.12 -4.44
CA GLY A 157 19.54 7.26 -4.12
C GLY A 157 20.44 6.17 -4.72
N LEU A 158 19.87 5.08 -5.22
CA LEU A 158 20.63 4.04 -5.92
C LEU A 158 20.78 4.35 -7.42
N PRO A 159 21.84 3.86 -8.08
CA PRO A 159 21.97 3.94 -9.53
C PRO A 159 20.73 3.38 -10.24
N GLY A 160 20.18 4.12 -11.21
CA GLY A 160 18.97 3.72 -11.91
C GLY A 160 17.72 3.58 -11.02
N GLY A 161 17.73 4.15 -9.79
CA GLY A 161 16.62 4.01 -8.85
C GLY A 161 16.39 2.56 -8.40
N GLY A 162 17.45 1.75 -8.33
CA GLY A 162 17.32 0.32 -8.03
C GLY A 162 16.55 -0.48 -9.08
N GLY A 163 16.44 0.01 -10.32
CA GLY A 163 15.71 -0.63 -11.41
C GLY A 163 14.20 -0.38 -11.43
N VAL A 164 13.66 0.35 -10.45
CA VAL A 164 12.20 0.59 -10.33
C VAL A 164 11.66 1.46 -11.47
N LYS A 165 10.53 1.05 -12.03
CA LYS A 165 9.87 1.74 -13.15
C LYS A 165 8.51 2.29 -12.69
N PHE A 166 8.37 3.61 -12.64
CA PHE A 166 7.16 4.29 -12.15
C PHE A 166 5.93 4.08 -13.04
N LYS A 167 6.11 3.77 -14.32
CA LYS A 167 5.02 3.62 -15.29
C LYS A 167 3.87 2.72 -14.82
N TYR A 168 4.17 1.72 -14.01
CA TYR A 168 3.18 0.80 -13.48
C TYR A 168 2.25 1.42 -12.42
N CYS A 169 2.64 2.55 -11.83
CA CYS A 169 1.90 3.25 -10.78
C CYS A 169 1.20 4.52 -11.26
N ARG A 170 1.01 4.69 -12.58
CA ARG A 170 0.28 5.81 -13.16
C ARG A 170 -1.22 5.62 -12.98
N PRO A 171 -1.99 6.65 -12.52
CA PRO A 171 -3.43 6.54 -12.32
C PRO A 171 -4.22 6.25 -13.58
N ILE A 172 -3.98 6.99 -14.66
CA ILE A 172 -4.64 6.80 -15.97
C ILE A 172 -3.64 6.17 -16.96
N PRO A 173 -3.98 5.05 -17.62
CA PRO A 173 -5.28 4.36 -17.59
C PRO A 173 -5.46 3.37 -16.42
N HIS A 174 -4.39 2.99 -15.72
CA HIS A 174 -4.32 1.73 -14.97
C HIS A 174 -5.34 1.63 -13.82
N ILE A 175 -5.53 2.69 -13.03
CA ILE A 175 -6.53 2.70 -11.94
C ILE A 175 -7.90 3.10 -12.48
N ASP A 176 -7.93 4.02 -13.44
CA ASP A 176 -9.18 4.48 -14.06
C ASP A 176 -9.95 3.35 -14.72
N ASP A 177 -9.27 2.51 -15.51
CA ASP A 177 -9.88 1.37 -16.20
C ASP A 177 -10.37 0.32 -15.20
N VAL A 178 -9.57 -0.05 -14.19
CA VAL A 178 -10.00 -1.00 -13.15
C VAL A 178 -11.21 -0.47 -12.38
N ALA A 179 -11.22 0.80 -12.02
CA ALA A 179 -12.34 1.42 -11.31
C ALA A 179 -13.62 1.48 -12.14
N ALA A 180 -13.50 1.62 -13.46
CA ALA A 180 -14.63 1.60 -14.39
C ALA A 180 -15.19 0.20 -14.60
N ASP A 181 -14.30 -0.80 -14.71
CA ASP A 181 -14.66 -2.19 -14.96
C ASP A 181 -15.18 -2.94 -13.71
N PHE A 182 -14.82 -2.45 -12.50
CA PHE A 182 -15.23 -3.01 -11.21
C PHE A 182 -15.82 -1.91 -10.30
N PRO A 183 -17.02 -1.39 -10.60
CA PRO A 183 -17.62 -0.30 -9.83
C PRO A 183 -17.93 -0.66 -8.38
N GLU A 184 -18.03 -1.94 -8.05
CA GLU A 184 -18.20 -2.46 -6.69
C GLU A 184 -16.90 -2.58 -5.90
N LEU A 185 -15.73 -2.50 -6.56
CA LEU A 185 -14.43 -2.58 -5.91
C LEU A 185 -14.04 -1.21 -5.33
N THR A 186 -13.88 -1.13 -4.03
CA THR A 186 -13.29 0.05 -3.41
C THR A 186 -11.79 0.07 -3.66
N ILE A 187 -11.30 1.13 -4.29
CA ILE A 187 -9.88 1.31 -4.62
C ILE A 187 -9.32 2.47 -3.81
N ILE A 188 -8.16 2.30 -3.22
CA ILE A 188 -7.40 3.35 -2.53
C ILE A 188 -6.09 3.56 -3.28
N MET A 189 -5.84 4.77 -3.77
CA MET A 189 -4.55 5.18 -4.31
C MET A 189 -3.66 5.67 -3.16
N ALA A 190 -2.57 4.97 -2.89
CA ALA A 190 -1.62 5.40 -1.88
C ALA A 190 -0.79 6.57 -2.37
N HIS A 191 -0.61 7.55 -1.51
CA HIS A 191 0.22 8.75 -1.71
C HIS A 191 -0.31 9.74 -2.76
N PRO A 192 0.15 11.01 -2.73
CA PRO A 192 0.08 11.89 -3.89
C PRO A 192 0.84 11.26 -5.06
N ALA A 193 0.14 10.98 -6.15
CA ALA A 193 0.69 10.23 -7.30
C ALA A 193 1.67 11.08 -8.16
N TYR A 194 2.68 11.70 -7.53
CA TYR A 194 3.69 12.48 -8.26
C TYR A 194 4.41 11.61 -9.32
N PRO A 195 4.58 12.06 -10.59
CA PRO A 195 4.23 13.38 -11.11
C PRO A 195 2.79 13.51 -11.65
N TRP A 196 1.92 12.50 -11.54
CA TRP A 196 0.58 12.42 -12.14
C TRP A 196 -0.55 12.84 -11.18
N VAL A 197 -0.30 13.88 -10.37
CA VAL A 197 -1.27 14.34 -9.35
C VAL A 197 -2.59 14.81 -9.98
N ASP A 198 -2.55 15.48 -11.13
CA ASP A 198 -3.77 15.94 -11.82
C ASP A 198 -4.60 14.77 -12.38
N GLU A 199 -3.96 13.71 -12.86
CA GLU A 199 -4.63 12.47 -13.25
C GLU A 199 -5.30 11.81 -12.03
N GLN A 200 -4.59 11.74 -10.90
CA GLN A 200 -5.14 11.20 -9.65
C GLN A 200 -6.38 11.98 -9.20
N ILE A 201 -6.32 13.31 -9.22
CA ILE A 201 -7.45 14.18 -8.89
C ILE A 201 -8.62 13.92 -9.85
N ALA A 202 -8.36 13.81 -11.16
CA ALA A 202 -9.41 13.55 -12.15
C ALA A 202 -10.14 12.22 -11.88
N VAL A 203 -9.40 11.17 -11.55
CA VAL A 203 -9.99 9.86 -11.19
C VAL A 203 -10.83 9.97 -9.91
N LEU A 204 -10.31 10.62 -8.87
CA LEU A 204 -11.02 10.82 -7.60
C LEU A 204 -12.34 11.59 -7.77
N LEU A 205 -12.34 12.61 -8.62
CA LEU A 205 -13.53 13.41 -8.90
C LEU A 205 -14.59 12.64 -9.71
N HIS A 206 -14.15 11.70 -10.54
CA HIS A 206 -15.02 11.00 -11.48
C HIS A 206 -15.52 9.64 -10.96
N LYS A 207 -14.77 8.96 -10.11
CA LYS A 207 -15.01 7.59 -9.67
C LYS A 207 -15.36 7.54 -8.18
N PRO A 208 -16.63 7.36 -7.80
CA PRO A 208 -17.06 7.35 -6.39
C PRO A 208 -16.53 6.14 -5.59
N ASN A 209 -16.02 5.12 -6.28
CA ASN A 209 -15.40 3.94 -5.67
C ASN A 209 -13.87 4.10 -5.49
N VAL A 210 -13.28 5.27 -5.81
CA VAL A 210 -11.85 5.53 -5.67
C VAL A 210 -11.58 6.57 -4.59
N TYR A 211 -10.63 6.26 -3.74
CA TYR A 211 -10.14 7.08 -2.63
C TYR A 211 -8.63 7.25 -2.73
N MET A 212 -8.05 8.09 -1.90
CA MET A 212 -6.59 8.17 -1.72
C MET A 212 -6.20 8.34 -0.26
N ASP A 213 -4.96 8.00 0.07
CA ASP A 213 -4.30 8.41 1.29
C ASP A 213 -3.24 9.50 1.02
N LEU A 214 -2.85 10.25 2.05
CA LEU A 214 -1.84 11.31 1.97
C LEU A 214 -0.50 10.90 2.57
N SER A 215 -0.28 9.60 2.76
CA SER A 215 0.94 9.06 3.34
C SER A 215 2.20 9.32 2.48
N GLY A 216 3.37 9.05 3.01
CA GLY A 216 4.64 9.13 2.29
C GLY A 216 5.20 10.54 2.07
N TYR A 217 4.41 11.58 2.29
CA TYR A 217 4.81 12.98 2.11
C TYR A 217 4.71 13.77 3.41
N SER A 218 5.75 14.53 3.74
CA SER A 218 5.61 15.55 4.78
C SER A 218 4.58 16.61 4.32
N PRO A 219 3.71 17.12 5.20
CA PRO A 219 2.65 18.07 4.82
C PRO A 219 3.11 19.25 3.96
N LYS A 220 4.33 19.74 4.17
CA LYS A 220 4.90 20.84 3.38
C LYS A 220 5.20 20.50 1.91
N TYR A 221 5.21 19.22 1.55
CA TYR A 221 5.47 18.75 0.19
C TYR A 221 4.22 18.18 -0.51
N ILE A 222 3.08 18.18 0.18
CA ILE A 222 1.82 17.80 -0.46
C ILE A 222 1.49 18.84 -1.53
N PRO A 223 1.23 18.44 -2.79
CA PRO A 223 0.88 19.35 -3.85
C PRO A 223 -0.32 20.23 -3.50
N SER A 224 -0.21 21.54 -3.75
CA SER A 224 -1.24 22.53 -3.37
C SER A 224 -2.61 22.24 -3.95
N GLN A 225 -2.68 21.71 -5.19
CA GLN A 225 -3.94 21.31 -5.82
C GLN A 225 -4.64 20.20 -5.04
N LEU A 226 -3.92 19.22 -4.48
CA LEU A 226 -4.53 18.19 -3.62
C LEU A 226 -5.12 18.78 -2.35
N ILE A 227 -4.41 19.72 -1.72
CA ILE A 227 -4.91 20.42 -0.53
C ILE A 227 -6.18 21.19 -0.87
N GLN A 228 -6.20 21.85 -2.02
CA GLN A 228 -7.37 22.58 -2.49
C GLN A 228 -8.58 21.64 -2.66
N TYR A 229 -8.43 20.53 -3.38
CA TYR A 229 -9.52 19.58 -3.62
C TYR A 229 -9.98 18.90 -2.33
N ALA A 230 -9.06 18.49 -1.46
CA ALA A 230 -9.40 17.87 -0.18
C ALA A 230 -10.21 18.78 0.77
N ASN A 231 -10.11 20.11 0.61
CA ASN A 231 -10.85 21.09 1.43
C ASN A 231 -12.13 21.61 0.79
N THR A 232 -12.39 21.31 -0.48
CA THR A 232 -13.51 21.93 -1.22
C THR A 232 -14.52 20.91 -1.77
N LEU A 233 -14.17 19.65 -1.81
CA LEU A 233 -15.00 18.54 -2.32
C LEU A 233 -15.01 17.38 -1.34
#